data_d1d79e18d294d4ec9ac56409d50f8925
#
_entry.id   d1d79e18d294d4ec9ac56409d50f8925
#
_cell.length_a   1.000
_cell.length_b   1.000
_cell.length_c   1.000
_cell.angle_alpha   90.00
_cell.angle_beta   90.00
_cell.angle_gamma   90.00
#
_symmetry.space_group_name_H-M   'P 1'
#
loop_
_entity.id
_entity.type
_entity.pdbx_description
1 polymer ?
#
loop_
_entity_poly.entity_id
_entity_poly.type
_entity_poly.pdbx_seq_one_letter_code
_entity_poly.pdbx_strand_id
1 'polypeptide(L)'
;MAKKSAVNRNEMVKKPACVIVKHANPCGVAIGANALEVYSKAFQTDPTSAFGGIIALNCELDETAAQQISKQFVEVLMAPSFTAGALEVFRSKVNVRILQIDLPPGGERPWDQGRNAIDMKRIGSGILLQTADNHVLQRADLKVVTKLQPSAQQLDDLMFAWTVAQYVKSNAIVFCKDGMTMGVGAGQMSRLDSARIASIKAGHAGLSLADTAVASDAFFPFRDGLDVVIDHGATCVIQPGGSMRDQEVIDAADERGVVMVFSGVRHFRH
;
A
#
# COMPACT_ATOMS: atom_id res chain seq x y z
N MET A 1 -7.63 28.04 -20.13
CA MET A 1 -7.96 26.62 -19.88
C MET A 1 -6.73 25.94 -19.30
N ALA A 2 -6.66 25.81 -17.99
CA ALA A 2 -5.54 25.15 -17.30
C ALA A 2 -5.70 23.63 -17.46
N LYS A 3 -4.74 22.97 -18.12
CA LYS A 3 -4.61 21.52 -18.11
C LYS A 3 -4.29 21.11 -16.68
N LYS A 4 -5.28 20.62 -15.93
CA LYS A 4 -5.06 19.91 -14.66
C LYS A 4 -4.28 18.62 -14.99
N SER A 5 -3.01 18.58 -14.61
CA SER A 5 -2.19 17.38 -14.69
C SER A 5 -2.78 16.31 -13.76
N ALA A 6 -3.40 15.31 -14.33
CA ALA A 6 -3.71 14.11 -13.60
C ALA A 6 -2.36 13.45 -13.21
N VAL A 7 -2.07 13.35 -11.92
CA VAL A 7 -0.90 12.58 -11.44
C VAL A 7 -1.14 11.13 -11.84
N ASN A 8 -0.40 10.66 -12.83
CA ASN A 8 -0.49 9.31 -13.35
C ASN A 8 0.28 8.37 -12.40
N ARG A 9 -0.09 7.08 -12.29
CA ARG A 9 0.67 6.07 -11.54
C ARG A 9 2.16 6.05 -11.94
N ASN A 10 2.48 6.31 -13.20
CA ASN A 10 3.86 6.49 -13.66
C ASN A 10 4.58 7.66 -12.97
N GLU A 11 3.87 8.66 -12.45
CA GLU A 11 4.46 9.74 -11.66
C GLU A 11 4.66 9.35 -10.20
N MET A 12 3.81 8.47 -9.62
CA MET A 12 4.05 7.89 -8.30
C MET A 12 5.29 6.99 -8.27
N VAL A 13 5.53 6.22 -9.33
CA VAL A 13 6.75 5.37 -9.45
C VAL A 13 8.02 6.22 -9.56
N LYS A 14 7.92 7.47 -9.99
CA LYS A 14 9.06 8.41 -10.08
C LYS A 14 9.38 9.11 -8.76
N LYS A 15 8.46 9.12 -7.79
CA LYS A 15 8.73 9.69 -6.46
C LYS A 15 9.52 8.69 -5.63
N PRO A 16 10.43 9.16 -4.77
CA PRO A 16 10.99 8.32 -3.73
C PRO A 16 9.90 7.57 -2.97
N ALA A 17 10.12 6.29 -2.74
CA ALA A 17 9.20 5.42 -2.02
C ALA A 17 9.97 4.46 -1.12
N CYS A 18 9.35 4.09 -0.01
CA CYS A 18 9.83 3.07 0.91
C CYS A 18 8.72 2.09 1.24
N VAL A 19 9.05 0.82 1.28
CA VAL A 19 8.22 -0.23 1.86
C VAL A 19 9.01 -0.98 2.93
N ILE A 20 8.36 -1.21 4.07
CA ILE A 20 8.87 -2.08 5.13
C ILE A 20 8.00 -3.32 5.14
N VAL A 21 8.61 -4.49 4.94
CA VAL A 21 7.89 -5.76 4.79
C VAL A 21 8.30 -6.74 5.88
N LYS A 22 7.33 -7.46 6.43
CA LYS A 22 7.58 -8.59 7.33
C LYS A 22 6.55 -9.70 7.08
N HIS A 23 7.03 -10.94 6.96
CA HIS A 23 6.18 -12.11 6.69
C HIS A 23 5.22 -11.92 5.50
N ALA A 24 5.76 -11.35 4.40
CA ALA A 24 5.09 -11.11 3.13
C ALA A 24 3.93 -10.08 3.19
N ASN A 25 3.84 -9.26 4.24
CA ASN A 25 2.93 -8.12 4.32
C ASN A 25 3.69 -6.81 4.53
N PRO A 26 3.24 -5.69 3.97
CA PRO A 26 3.80 -4.40 4.29
C PRO A 26 3.41 -4.01 5.72
N CYS A 27 4.42 -3.64 6.53
CA CYS A 27 4.22 -2.98 7.82
C CYS A 27 3.89 -1.50 7.62
N GLY A 28 4.51 -0.89 6.61
CA GLY A 28 4.27 0.48 6.21
C GLY A 28 4.83 0.75 4.82
N VAL A 29 4.16 1.66 4.12
CA VAL A 29 4.54 2.13 2.79
C VAL A 29 4.37 3.64 2.73
N ALA A 30 5.33 4.32 2.11
CA ALA A 30 5.21 5.75 1.90
C ALA A 30 5.88 6.21 0.61
N ILE A 31 5.39 7.31 0.06
CA ILE A 31 6.02 8.11 -0.99
C ILE A 31 6.34 9.51 -0.45
N GLY A 32 7.38 10.14 -0.96
CA GLY A 32 7.80 11.47 -0.49
C GLY A 32 8.91 12.06 -1.34
N ALA A 33 9.66 13.02 -0.77
CA ALA A 33 10.67 13.78 -1.49
C ALA A 33 12.06 13.13 -1.48
N ASN A 34 12.41 12.34 -0.45
CA ASN A 34 13.73 11.73 -0.28
C ASN A 34 13.68 10.44 0.57
N ALA A 35 14.81 9.73 0.65
CA ALA A 35 14.93 8.46 1.35
C ALA A 35 14.57 8.56 2.85
N LEU A 36 15.02 9.62 3.53
CA LEU A 36 14.75 9.83 4.96
C LEU A 36 13.26 10.02 5.23
N GLU A 37 12.58 10.87 4.44
CA GLU A 37 11.16 11.13 4.59
C GLU A 37 10.33 9.86 4.37
N VAL A 38 10.56 9.16 3.26
CA VAL A 38 9.74 7.97 2.93
C VAL A 38 9.97 6.83 3.92
N TYR A 39 11.22 6.65 4.38
CA TYR A 39 11.48 5.69 5.43
C TYR A 39 10.77 6.07 6.75
N SER A 40 10.88 7.33 7.17
CA SER A 40 10.29 7.79 8.44
C SER A 40 8.77 7.63 8.45
N LYS A 41 8.11 8.00 7.35
CA LYS A 41 6.66 7.81 7.16
C LYS A 41 6.28 6.33 7.15
N ALA A 42 6.98 5.49 6.37
CA ALA A 42 6.70 4.05 6.32
C ALA A 42 6.90 3.38 7.69
N PHE A 43 7.95 3.74 8.41
CA PHE A 43 8.23 3.24 9.76
C PHE A 43 7.15 3.63 10.76
N GLN A 44 6.63 4.85 10.67
CA GLN A 44 5.61 5.37 11.58
C GLN A 44 4.28 4.59 11.50
N THR A 45 3.98 3.92 10.38
CA THR A 45 2.74 3.15 10.23
C THR A 45 2.61 2.03 11.28
N ASP A 46 3.68 1.26 11.50
CA ASP A 46 3.70 0.16 12.47
C ASP A 46 5.14 -0.11 12.95
N PRO A 47 5.68 0.72 13.86
CA PRO A 47 7.05 0.59 14.35
C PRO A 47 7.32 -0.76 15.02
N THR A 48 6.31 -1.32 15.67
CA THR A 48 6.41 -2.62 16.36
C THR A 48 6.64 -3.76 15.38
N SER A 49 5.87 -3.82 14.30
CA SER A 49 6.03 -4.87 13.28
C SER A 49 7.25 -4.65 12.40
N ALA A 50 7.72 -3.41 12.23
CA ALA A 50 8.89 -3.07 11.45
C ALA A 50 10.21 -3.62 12.01
N PHE A 51 10.27 -3.92 13.31
CA PHE A 51 11.43 -4.53 13.95
C PHE A 51 11.78 -5.89 13.30
N GLY A 52 13.02 -6.03 12.81
CA GLY A 52 13.46 -7.21 12.07
C GLY A 52 12.81 -7.36 10.69
N GLY A 53 12.34 -6.28 10.12
CA GLY A 53 11.75 -6.25 8.79
C GLY A 53 12.76 -6.13 7.65
N ILE A 54 12.24 -6.19 6.45
CA ILE A 54 12.94 -5.93 5.19
C ILE A 54 12.54 -4.54 4.72
N ILE A 55 13.52 -3.69 4.45
CA ILE A 55 13.30 -2.32 3.96
C ILE A 55 13.72 -2.26 2.50
N ALA A 56 12.83 -1.81 1.63
CA ALA A 56 13.14 -1.57 0.23
C ALA A 56 12.81 -0.11 -0.15
N LEU A 57 13.76 0.52 -0.83
CA LEU A 57 13.63 1.86 -1.40
C LEU A 57 13.74 1.80 -2.92
N ASN A 58 13.10 2.73 -3.61
CA ASN A 58 13.24 2.92 -5.06
C ASN A 58 14.16 4.10 -5.42
N CYS A 59 14.88 4.65 -4.45
CA CYS A 59 15.82 5.76 -4.61
C CYS A 59 17.14 5.44 -3.90
N GLU A 60 18.17 6.23 -4.20
CA GLU A 60 19.45 6.13 -3.51
C GLU A 60 19.29 6.30 -2.00
N LEU A 61 19.96 5.45 -1.24
CA LEU A 61 20.05 5.59 0.21
C LEU A 61 21.28 6.44 0.58
N ASP A 62 21.01 7.60 1.16
CA ASP A 62 22.03 8.50 1.69
C ASP A 62 22.39 8.18 3.16
N GLU A 63 23.47 8.82 3.64
CA GLU A 63 23.96 8.65 5.00
C GLU A 63 22.91 9.02 6.05
N THR A 64 22.14 10.09 5.83
CA THR A 64 21.15 10.59 6.80
C THR A 64 20.02 9.59 6.99
N ALA A 65 19.49 9.04 5.91
CA ALA A 65 18.49 8.00 5.97
C ALA A 65 19.06 6.69 6.56
N ALA A 66 20.30 6.33 6.21
CA ALA A 66 21.00 5.19 6.78
C ALA A 66 21.15 5.28 8.30
N GLN A 67 21.55 6.46 8.81
CA GLN A 67 21.64 6.72 10.26
C GLN A 67 20.28 6.52 10.96
N GLN A 68 19.19 6.97 10.36
CA GLN A 68 17.84 6.78 10.93
C GLN A 68 17.43 5.30 10.90
N ILE A 69 17.63 4.59 9.77
CA ILE A 69 17.33 3.17 9.63
C ILE A 69 18.14 2.34 10.62
N SER A 70 19.42 2.68 10.86
CA SER A 70 20.32 1.93 11.74
C SER A 70 19.90 1.92 13.22
N LYS A 71 18.98 2.79 13.63
CA LYS A 71 18.45 2.84 15.01
C LYS A 71 17.54 1.67 15.35
N GLN A 72 17.02 0.97 14.35
CA GLN A 72 16.24 -0.25 14.56
C GLN A 72 17.00 -1.49 14.07
N PHE A 73 16.53 -2.67 14.49
CA PHE A 73 17.00 -3.93 13.92
C PHE A 73 16.36 -4.16 12.55
N VAL A 74 17.20 -4.38 11.54
CA VAL A 74 16.83 -4.60 10.14
C VAL A 74 17.51 -5.90 9.67
N GLU A 75 16.78 -6.79 9.01
CA GLU A 75 17.34 -8.01 8.42
C GLU A 75 17.91 -7.76 7.03
N VAL A 76 17.19 -7.03 6.18
CA VAL A 76 17.55 -6.78 4.80
C VAL A 76 17.25 -5.32 4.44
N LEU A 77 18.19 -4.69 3.77
CA LEU A 77 18.05 -3.34 3.25
C LEU A 77 18.31 -3.35 1.74
N MET A 78 17.36 -2.87 0.96
CA MET A 78 17.39 -2.91 -0.49
C MET A 78 17.24 -1.49 -1.06
N ALA A 79 18.10 -1.11 -1.99
CA ALA A 79 18.02 0.16 -2.70
C ALA A 79 18.71 0.05 -4.08
N PRO A 80 18.40 0.95 -5.05
CA PRO A 80 19.09 0.96 -6.34
C PRO A 80 20.57 1.40 -6.23
N SER A 81 20.87 2.24 -5.23
CA SER A 81 22.27 2.65 -4.92
C SER A 81 22.39 3.07 -3.47
N PHE A 82 23.63 3.11 -3.00
CA PHE A 82 24.00 3.50 -1.65
C PHE A 82 25.17 4.47 -1.72
N THR A 83 25.11 5.58 -0.99
CA THR A 83 26.28 6.45 -0.84
C THR A 83 27.35 5.79 0.01
N ALA A 84 28.62 6.22 -0.13
CA ALA A 84 29.71 5.72 0.70
C ALA A 84 29.44 5.92 2.21
N GLY A 85 28.84 7.07 2.58
CA GLY A 85 28.43 7.36 3.96
C GLY A 85 27.36 6.40 4.46
N ALA A 86 26.37 6.05 3.62
CA ALA A 86 25.36 5.06 3.98
C ALA A 86 25.97 3.68 4.25
N LEU A 87 26.89 3.22 3.42
CA LEU A 87 27.58 1.93 3.61
C LEU A 87 28.44 1.94 4.89
N GLU A 88 29.09 3.06 5.21
CA GLU A 88 29.90 3.18 6.42
C GLU A 88 29.03 3.07 7.70
N VAL A 89 27.81 3.64 7.71
CA VAL A 89 26.85 3.49 8.83
C VAL A 89 26.54 2.03 9.13
N PHE A 90 26.44 1.18 8.10
CA PHE A 90 26.14 -0.24 8.27
C PHE A 90 27.36 -1.14 8.43
N ARG A 91 28.58 -0.62 8.32
CA ARG A 91 29.82 -1.40 8.41
C ARG A 91 29.92 -2.24 9.69
N SER A 92 29.49 -1.69 10.82
CA SER A 92 29.46 -2.41 12.11
C SER A 92 28.25 -3.32 12.29
N LYS A 93 27.24 -3.23 11.43
CA LYS A 93 26.00 -3.99 11.50
C LYS A 93 26.11 -5.28 10.66
N VAL A 94 27.04 -6.16 11.03
CA VAL A 94 27.42 -7.35 10.22
C VAL A 94 26.29 -8.32 9.87
N ASN A 95 25.17 -8.25 10.58
CA ASN A 95 24.03 -9.11 10.33
C ASN A 95 23.00 -8.52 9.34
N VAL A 96 23.14 -7.25 8.97
CA VAL A 96 22.26 -6.62 7.96
C VAL A 96 22.72 -7.01 6.56
N ARG A 97 21.81 -7.55 5.78
CA ARG A 97 22.05 -7.87 4.36
C ARG A 97 21.71 -6.66 3.51
N ILE A 98 22.71 -6.06 2.89
CA ILE A 98 22.54 -4.92 1.98
C ILE A 98 22.52 -5.44 0.57
N LEU A 99 21.43 -5.15 -0.15
CA LEU A 99 21.21 -5.58 -1.53
C LEU A 99 21.06 -4.35 -2.43
N GLN A 100 22.00 -4.17 -3.35
CA GLN A 100 21.83 -3.21 -4.43
C GLN A 100 21.06 -3.88 -5.56
N ILE A 101 19.92 -3.27 -5.95
CA ILE A 101 19.03 -3.82 -6.96
C ILE A 101 18.71 -2.74 -7.98
N ASP A 102 19.18 -2.93 -9.21
CA ASP A 102 18.89 -2.01 -10.29
C ASP A 102 17.40 -1.98 -10.59
N LEU A 103 16.87 -0.77 -10.71
CA LEU A 103 15.52 -0.56 -11.17
C LEU A 103 15.48 -0.53 -12.70
N PRO A 104 14.41 -1.05 -13.32
CA PRO A 104 14.27 -0.97 -14.76
C PRO A 104 14.35 0.47 -15.27
N PRO A 105 15.04 0.74 -16.38
CA PRO A 105 15.09 2.05 -17.00
C PRO A 105 13.68 2.57 -17.32
N GLY A 106 13.44 3.87 -17.16
CA GLY A 106 12.18 4.50 -17.54
C GLY A 106 10.98 4.18 -16.65
N GLY A 107 11.18 3.45 -15.54
CA GLY A 107 10.10 3.03 -14.64
C GLY A 107 9.29 1.86 -15.20
N GLU A 108 9.80 1.15 -16.20
CA GLU A 108 9.23 -0.11 -16.67
C GLU A 108 9.18 -1.13 -15.54
N ARG A 109 8.06 -1.84 -15.44
CA ARG A 109 7.92 -2.89 -14.43
C ARG A 109 8.47 -4.20 -14.97
N PRO A 110 9.05 -5.08 -14.12
CA PRO A 110 9.56 -6.38 -14.56
C PRO A 110 8.54 -7.21 -15.32
N TRP A 111 7.26 -7.12 -14.97
CA TRP A 111 6.18 -7.85 -15.65
C TRP A 111 5.79 -7.25 -17.00
N ASP A 112 6.04 -5.96 -17.27
CA ASP A 112 5.84 -5.37 -18.60
C ASP A 112 6.80 -6.00 -19.64
N GLN A 113 7.90 -6.59 -19.14
CA GLN A 113 8.87 -7.35 -19.94
C GLN A 113 8.63 -8.88 -19.89
N GLY A 114 7.46 -9.33 -19.47
CA GLY A 114 7.10 -10.75 -19.34
C GLY A 114 7.69 -11.43 -18.10
N ARG A 115 8.39 -10.72 -17.23
CA ARG A 115 8.85 -11.27 -15.94
C ARG A 115 7.68 -11.36 -14.97
N ASN A 116 7.67 -12.42 -14.16
CA ASN A 116 6.57 -12.70 -13.21
C ASN A 116 5.20 -12.81 -13.88
N ALA A 117 5.15 -13.31 -15.13
CA ALA A 117 3.88 -13.50 -15.83
C ALA A 117 3.05 -14.65 -15.24
N ILE A 118 3.72 -15.61 -14.61
CA ILE A 118 3.10 -16.80 -14.01
C ILE A 118 3.51 -16.88 -12.54
N ASP A 119 2.53 -17.07 -11.69
CA ASP A 119 2.70 -17.39 -10.28
C ASP A 119 2.56 -18.90 -10.08
N MET A 120 3.48 -19.51 -9.31
CA MET A 120 3.56 -20.94 -9.07
C MET A 120 3.48 -21.26 -7.60
N LYS A 121 2.61 -22.19 -7.21
CA LYS A 121 2.50 -22.65 -5.83
C LYS A 121 2.46 -24.17 -5.78
N ARG A 122 3.36 -24.78 -5.01
CA ARG A 122 3.33 -26.22 -4.77
C ARG A 122 2.13 -26.57 -3.87
N ILE A 123 1.36 -27.57 -4.30
CA ILE A 123 0.22 -28.11 -3.56
C ILE A 123 0.30 -29.64 -3.56
N GLY A 124 0.44 -30.25 -2.39
CA GLY A 124 0.51 -31.72 -2.28
C GLY A 124 1.51 -32.33 -3.27
N SER A 125 1.01 -33.17 -4.20
CA SER A 125 1.78 -33.82 -5.26
C SER A 125 1.81 -33.05 -6.59
N GLY A 126 1.22 -31.85 -6.63
CA GLY A 126 1.10 -31.04 -7.87
C GLY A 126 1.61 -29.61 -7.70
N ILE A 127 1.41 -28.84 -8.75
CA ILE A 127 1.74 -27.42 -8.82
C ILE A 127 0.50 -26.67 -9.30
N LEU A 128 0.13 -25.62 -8.60
CA LEU A 128 -0.84 -24.63 -9.07
C LEU A 128 -0.09 -23.58 -9.87
N LEU A 129 -0.50 -23.38 -11.13
CA LEU A 129 -0.03 -22.31 -12.00
C LEU A 129 -1.17 -21.34 -12.27
N GLN A 130 -0.90 -20.06 -12.15
CA GLN A 130 -1.85 -19.01 -12.49
C GLN A 130 -1.14 -17.81 -13.08
N THR A 131 -1.85 -16.98 -13.83
CA THR A 131 -1.32 -15.68 -14.22
C THR A 131 -1.14 -14.81 -12.98
N ALA A 132 -0.01 -14.12 -12.90
CA ALA A 132 0.26 -13.22 -11.79
C ALA A 132 -0.72 -12.03 -11.79
N ASP A 133 -1.00 -11.50 -10.61
CA ASP A 133 -1.82 -10.29 -10.44
C ASP A 133 -0.99 -9.04 -10.78
N ASN A 134 -0.86 -8.77 -12.07
CA ASN A 134 -0.09 -7.66 -12.63
C ASN A 134 -0.96 -6.48 -13.07
N HIS A 135 -2.25 -6.49 -12.72
CA HIS A 135 -3.18 -5.43 -13.15
C HIS A 135 -2.75 -4.05 -12.62
N VAL A 136 -2.77 -3.07 -13.51
CA VAL A 136 -2.44 -1.67 -13.22
C VAL A 136 -3.65 -0.82 -13.44
N LEU A 137 -4.31 -0.48 -12.34
CA LEU A 137 -5.45 0.42 -12.35
C LEU A 137 -4.99 1.83 -12.80
N GLN A 138 -5.72 2.43 -13.74
CA GLN A 138 -5.57 3.82 -14.12
C GLN A 138 -6.70 4.64 -13.50
N ARG A 139 -6.47 5.95 -13.30
CA ARG A 139 -7.54 6.84 -12.80
C ARG A 139 -8.76 6.87 -13.71
N ALA A 140 -8.54 6.72 -15.01
CA ALA A 140 -9.63 6.69 -15.99
C ALA A 140 -10.53 5.45 -15.86
N ASP A 141 -10.04 4.39 -15.23
CA ASP A 141 -10.79 3.15 -15.02
C ASP A 141 -11.70 3.23 -13.78
N LEU A 142 -11.51 4.27 -12.93
CA LEU A 142 -12.30 4.43 -11.71
C LEU A 142 -13.72 4.89 -12.04
N LYS A 143 -14.69 4.21 -11.43
CA LYS A 143 -16.09 4.61 -11.48
C LYS A 143 -16.52 5.18 -10.14
N VAL A 144 -16.79 6.49 -10.07
CA VAL A 144 -17.43 7.08 -8.89
C VAL A 144 -18.87 6.59 -8.85
N VAL A 145 -19.29 5.99 -7.74
CA VAL A 145 -20.61 5.37 -7.59
C VAL A 145 -21.51 6.09 -6.58
N THR A 146 -20.93 6.98 -5.75
CA THR A 146 -21.64 7.83 -4.80
C THR A 146 -22.00 9.19 -5.39
N LYS A 147 -22.94 9.91 -4.73
CA LYS A 147 -23.34 11.28 -5.09
C LYS A 147 -22.17 12.25 -4.94
N LEU A 148 -21.37 12.10 -3.87
CA LEU A 148 -20.18 12.90 -3.63
C LEU A 148 -19.06 12.49 -4.61
N GLN A 149 -18.34 13.50 -5.08
CA GLN A 149 -17.20 13.31 -5.97
C GLN A 149 -15.90 13.44 -5.19
N PRO A 150 -14.87 12.62 -5.49
CA PRO A 150 -13.58 12.70 -4.84
C PRO A 150 -12.84 13.99 -5.21
N SER A 151 -12.16 14.60 -4.25
CA SER A 151 -11.17 15.63 -4.52
C SER A 151 -9.94 15.04 -5.22
N ALA A 152 -9.07 15.90 -5.77
CA ALA A 152 -7.83 15.45 -6.40
C ALA A 152 -6.92 14.69 -5.39
N GLN A 153 -6.84 15.19 -4.15
CA GLN A 153 -6.07 14.55 -3.09
C GLN A 153 -6.65 13.18 -2.70
N GLN A 154 -7.97 13.08 -2.56
CA GLN A 154 -8.63 11.79 -2.28
C GLN A 154 -8.36 10.77 -3.40
N LEU A 155 -8.38 11.19 -4.67
CA LEU A 155 -8.03 10.30 -5.78
C LEU A 155 -6.57 9.82 -5.70
N ASP A 156 -5.63 10.69 -5.32
CA ASP A 156 -4.24 10.31 -5.13
C ASP A 156 -4.09 9.28 -4.01
N ASP A 157 -4.72 9.52 -2.87
CA ASP A 157 -4.67 8.61 -1.73
C ASP A 157 -5.41 7.29 -1.98
N LEU A 158 -6.54 7.30 -2.70
CA LEU A 158 -7.24 6.08 -3.13
C LEU A 158 -6.37 5.23 -4.06
N MET A 159 -5.70 5.84 -5.04
CA MET A 159 -4.80 5.12 -5.95
C MET A 159 -3.57 4.57 -5.23
N PHE A 160 -3.02 5.31 -4.26
CA PHE A 160 -1.94 4.83 -3.42
C PHE A 160 -2.39 3.65 -2.55
N ALA A 161 -3.51 3.80 -1.84
CA ALA A 161 -4.09 2.75 -1.00
C ALA A 161 -4.38 1.47 -1.80
N TRP A 162 -4.94 1.61 -3.02
CA TRP A 162 -5.21 0.50 -3.93
C TRP A 162 -3.93 -0.23 -4.34
N THR A 163 -2.89 0.54 -4.70
CA THR A 163 -1.59 -0.03 -5.06
C THR A 163 -0.97 -0.83 -3.91
N VAL A 164 -1.11 -0.34 -2.67
CA VAL A 164 -0.62 -1.08 -1.50
C VAL A 164 -1.47 -2.33 -1.24
N ALA A 165 -2.81 -2.22 -1.32
CA ALA A 165 -3.72 -3.33 -1.07
C ALA A 165 -3.47 -4.54 -1.98
N GLN A 166 -3.04 -4.33 -3.24
CA GLN A 166 -2.63 -5.39 -4.17
C GLN A 166 -1.55 -6.32 -3.59
N TYR A 167 -0.69 -5.81 -2.70
CA TYR A 167 0.43 -6.57 -2.11
C TYR A 167 0.18 -7.02 -0.67
N VAL A 168 -1.02 -6.79 -0.14
CA VAL A 168 -1.42 -7.22 1.19
C VAL A 168 -2.17 -8.54 1.12
N LYS A 169 -1.89 -9.45 2.04
CA LYS A 169 -2.61 -10.73 2.13
C LYS A 169 -4.10 -10.53 2.39
N SER A 170 -4.94 -11.21 1.60
CA SER A 170 -6.41 -11.16 1.71
C SER A 170 -6.90 -11.75 3.03
N ASN A 171 -8.00 -11.24 3.61
CA ASN A 171 -8.66 -10.01 3.23
C ASN A 171 -7.82 -8.81 3.65
N ALA A 172 -7.68 -7.82 2.75
CA ALA A 172 -6.87 -6.64 2.97
C ALA A 172 -7.71 -5.37 3.12
N ILE A 173 -7.45 -4.60 4.17
CA ILE A 173 -7.96 -3.23 4.36
C ILE A 173 -6.77 -2.33 4.65
N VAL A 174 -6.61 -1.29 3.83
CA VAL A 174 -5.48 -0.36 3.92
C VAL A 174 -5.99 1.07 4.03
N PHE A 175 -5.69 1.72 5.15
CA PHE A 175 -5.94 3.14 5.37
C PHE A 175 -4.72 3.95 4.95
N CYS A 176 -4.93 5.00 4.17
CA CYS A 176 -3.87 5.88 3.66
C CYS A 176 -4.25 7.35 3.76
N LYS A 177 -3.22 8.20 3.92
CA LYS A 177 -3.36 9.66 3.87
C LYS A 177 -2.03 10.27 3.43
N ASP A 178 -2.06 11.26 2.56
CA ASP A 178 -0.89 12.04 2.11
C ASP A 178 0.28 11.16 1.64
N GLY A 179 -0.05 10.09 0.87
CA GLY A 179 0.94 9.16 0.32
C GLY A 179 1.64 8.29 1.37
N MET A 180 1.00 8.02 2.49
CA MET A 180 1.48 7.19 3.58
C MET A 180 0.38 6.21 4.01
N THR A 181 0.75 4.97 4.34
CA THR A 181 -0.16 4.05 5.03
C THR A 181 -0.35 4.50 6.48
N MET A 182 -1.61 4.56 6.91
CA MET A 182 -1.97 4.92 8.28
C MET A 182 -2.32 3.69 9.11
N GLY A 183 -2.78 2.64 8.46
CA GLY A 183 -3.09 1.36 9.09
C GLY A 183 -3.28 0.26 8.04
N VAL A 184 -2.76 -0.93 8.32
CA VAL A 184 -2.84 -2.09 7.44
C VAL A 184 -3.43 -3.27 8.20
N GLY A 185 -4.55 -3.77 7.73
CA GLY A 185 -5.17 -5.03 8.17
C GLY A 185 -5.01 -6.07 7.08
N ALA A 186 -4.38 -7.19 7.40
CA ALA A 186 -3.95 -8.20 6.45
C ALA A 186 -4.30 -9.61 6.91
N GLY A 187 -4.68 -10.48 5.96
CA GLY A 187 -4.75 -11.92 6.17
C GLY A 187 -5.85 -12.39 7.11
N GLN A 188 -6.95 -11.63 7.22
CA GLN A 188 -8.07 -12.00 8.08
C GLN A 188 -9.19 -12.68 7.31
N MET A 189 -9.96 -13.53 7.99
CA MET A 189 -11.10 -14.22 7.40
C MET A 189 -12.28 -13.28 7.08
N SER A 190 -12.34 -12.12 7.74
CA SER A 190 -13.33 -11.08 7.44
C SER A 190 -12.69 -9.72 7.19
N ARG A 191 -13.31 -8.89 6.33
CA ARG A 191 -12.91 -7.48 6.12
C ARG A 191 -13.11 -6.64 7.34
N LEU A 192 -14.15 -6.96 8.11
CA LEU A 192 -14.45 -6.33 9.39
C LEU A 192 -13.25 -6.43 10.35
N ASP A 193 -12.67 -7.64 10.48
CA ASP A 193 -11.52 -7.85 11.36
C ASP A 193 -10.27 -7.19 10.82
N SER A 194 -10.04 -7.21 9.50
CA SER A 194 -8.95 -6.46 8.87
C SER A 194 -9.06 -4.96 9.15
N ALA A 195 -10.26 -4.37 9.04
CA ALA A 195 -10.48 -2.96 9.36
C ALA A 195 -10.19 -2.65 10.84
N ARG A 196 -10.66 -3.49 11.76
CA ARG A 196 -10.39 -3.35 13.20
C ARG A 196 -8.91 -3.46 13.52
N ILE A 197 -8.22 -4.45 12.96
CA ILE A 197 -6.77 -4.64 13.16
C ILE A 197 -5.99 -3.42 12.63
N ALA A 198 -6.33 -2.91 11.45
CA ALA A 198 -5.71 -1.70 10.91
C ALA A 198 -5.86 -0.51 11.89
N SER A 199 -7.08 -0.33 12.43
CA SER A 199 -7.37 0.74 13.40
C SER A 199 -6.62 0.57 14.72
N ILE A 200 -6.58 -0.65 15.26
CA ILE A 200 -5.84 -0.95 16.51
C ILE A 200 -4.34 -0.63 16.33
N LYS A 201 -3.75 -1.04 15.20
CA LYS A 201 -2.34 -0.77 14.90
C LYS A 201 -2.05 0.72 14.72
N ALA A 202 -2.92 1.45 14.03
CA ALA A 202 -2.83 2.90 13.91
C ALA A 202 -2.86 3.57 15.30
N GLY A 203 -3.78 3.16 16.16
CA GLY A 203 -3.87 3.66 17.54
C GLY A 203 -2.60 3.37 18.35
N HIS A 204 -2.02 2.17 18.23
CA HIS A 204 -0.74 1.83 18.89
C HIS A 204 0.44 2.66 18.38
N ALA A 205 0.41 3.05 17.09
CA ALA A 205 1.41 3.93 16.49
C ALA A 205 1.16 5.42 16.76
N GLY A 206 0.07 5.77 17.47
CA GLY A 206 -0.33 7.16 17.72
C GLY A 206 -0.85 7.89 16.47
N LEU A 207 -1.30 7.16 15.46
CA LEU A 207 -1.82 7.71 14.21
C LEU A 207 -3.34 7.86 14.28
N SER A 208 -3.84 8.98 13.73
CA SER A 208 -5.27 9.20 13.52
C SER A 208 -5.70 8.71 12.15
N LEU A 209 -6.79 7.96 12.08
CA LEU A 209 -7.40 7.54 10.82
C LEU A 209 -8.41 8.55 10.27
N ALA A 210 -8.56 9.72 10.92
CA ALA A 210 -9.45 10.77 10.43
C ALA A 210 -9.00 11.27 9.05
N ASP A 211 -9.97 11.46 8.16
CA ASP A 211 -9.80 11.94 6.78
C ASP A 211 -8.94 11.01 5.91
N THR A 212 -8.92 9.71 6.18
CA THR A 212 -8.17 8.75 5.38
C THR A 212 -8.95 8.26 4.16
N ALA A 213 -8.19 7.84 3.15
CA ALA A 213 -8.66 6.99 2.06
C ALA A 213 -8.48 5.52 2.45
N VAL A 214 -9.44 4.68 2.06
CA VAL A 214 -9.39 3.24 2.33
C VAL A 214 -9.48 2.44 1.05
N ALA A 215 -8.61 1.42 0.92
CA ALA A 215 -8.73 0.39 -0.10
C ALA A 215 -9.10 -0.96 0.51
N SER A 216 -10.05 -1.63 -0.14
CA SER A 216 -10.37 -3.04 0.11
C SER A 216 -10.04 -3.88 -1.12
N ASP A 217 -9.30 -4.98 -0.94
CA ASP A 217 -8.84 -5.86 -2.02
C ASP A 217 -9.98 -6.55 -2.80
N ALA A 218 -11.16 -6.65 -2.19
CA ALA A 218 -12.41 -7.12 -2.82
C ALA A 218 -13.61 -6.33 -2.31
N PHE A 219 -14.81 -6.62 -2.83
CA PHE A 219 -16.03 -5.90 -2.49
C PHE A 219 -16.46 -6.10 -1.01
N PHE A 220 -17.15 -5.12 -0.46
CA PHE A 220 -17.87 -5.28 0.80
C PHE A 220 -19.17 -6.07 0.54
N PRO A 221 -19.35 -7.25 1.15
CA PRO A 221 -20.56 -8.05 0.91
C PRO A 221 -21.80 -7.45 1.58
N PHE A 222 -21.60 -6.62 2.61
CA PHE A 222 -22.62 -5.94 3.40
C PHE A 222 -22.11 -4.58 3.83
N ARG A 223 -23.03 -3.69 4.26
CA ARG A 223 -22.67 -2.34 4.72
C ARG A 223 -21.80 -2.32 5.98
N ASP A 224 -21.87 -3.36 6.81
CA ASP A 224 -21.15 -3.42 8.10
C ASP A 224 -19.63 -3.24 7.96
N GLY A 225 -19.03 -3.82 6.93
CA GLY A 225 -17.60 -3.64 6.64
C GLY A 225 -17.26 -2.20 6.24
N LEU A 226 -18.15 -1.54 5.48
CA LEU A 226 -18.01 -0.14 5.14
C LEU A 226 -18.24 0.75 6.37
N ASP A 227 -19.28 0.52 7.15
CA ASP A 227 -19.59 1.29 8.36
C ASP A 227 -18.39 1.31 9.32
N VAL A 228 -17.71 0.16 9.51
CA VAL A 228 -16.53 0.09 10.38
C VAL A 228 -15.38 0.95 9.88
N VAL A 229 -15.07 0.98 8.59
CA VAL A 229 -13.97 1.83 8.09
C VAL A 229 -14.33 3.32 8.18
N ILE A 230 -15.61 3.67 8.01
CA ILE A 230 -16.12 5.04 8.18
C ILE A 230 -16.08 5.47 9.65
N ASP A 231 -16.50 4.60 10.57
CA ASP A 231 -16.47 4.88 12.02
C ASP A 231 -15.05 5.13 12.53
N HIS A 232 -14.04 4.57 11.86
CA HIS A 232 -12.64 4.84 12.15
C HIS A 232 -12.08 6.11 11.47
N GLY A 233 -12.88 6.79 10.63
CA GLY A 233 -12.53 8.10 10.09
C GLY A 233 -12.27 8.15 8.59
N ALA A 234 -12.54 7.06 7.84
CA ALA A 234 -12.44 7.08 6.38
C ALA A 234 -13.45 8.05 5.76
N THR A 235 -12.99 8.86 4.80
CA THR A 235 -13.83 9.80 4.03
C THR A 235 -13.96 9.42 2.56
N CYS A 236 -13.13 8.50 2.10
CA CYS A 236 -13.25 7.95 0.75
C CYS A 236 -12.78 6.49 0.71
N VAL A 237 -13.41 5.70 -0.15
CA VAL A 237 -13.19 4.25 -0.22
C VAL A 237 -13.07 3.80 -1.68
N ILE A 238 -12.10 2.91 -1.96
CA ILE A 238 -11.98 2.18 -3.22
C ILE A 238 -12.17 0.69 -2.98
N GLN A 239 -13.01 0.08 -3.80
CA GLN A 239 -13.27 -1.36 -3.84
C GLN A 239 -13.59 -1.79 -5.27
N PRO A 240 -13.54 -3.09 -5.61
CA PRO A 240 -13.84 -3.53 -6.98
C PRO A 240 -15.32 -3.39 -7.40
N GLY A 241 -16.27 -3.46 -6.48
CA GLY A 241 -17.68 -3.68 -6.80
C GLY A 241 -17.95 -5.11 -7.27
N GLY A 242 -19.17 -5.37 -7.76
CA GLY A 242 -19.58 -6.67 -8.28
C GLY A 242 -20.27 -7.58 -7.25
N SER A 243 -20.65 -7.05 -6.09
CA SER A 243 -21.52 -7.71 -5.13
C SER A 243 -22.98 -7.62 -5.57
N MET A 244 -23.77 -8.63 -5.26
CA MET A 244 -25.23 -8.55 -5.41
C MET A 244 -25.85 -7.44 -4.53
N ARG A 245 -25.12 -6.96 -3.53
CA ARG A 245 -25.53 -5.92 -2.60
C ARG A 245 -24.77 -4.61 -2.77
N ASP A 246 -24.18 -4.37 -3.93
CA ASP A 246 -23.45 -3.11 -4.20
C ASP A 246 -24.32 -1.89 -3.90
N GLN A 247 -25.63 -1.93 -4.25
CA GLN A 247 -26.52 -0.80 -4.02
C GLN A 247 -26.69 -0.50 -2.53
N GLU A 248 -26.80 -1.51 -1.66
CA GLU A 248 -26.88 -1.35 -0.20
C GLU A 248 -25.62 -0.63 0.33
N VAL A 249 -24.46 -1.00 -0.18
CA VAL A 249 -23.17 -0.43 0.26
C VAL A 249 -22.99 1.00 -0.28
N ILE A 250 -23.45 1.26 -1.52
CA ILE A 250 -23.46 2.61 -2.11
C ILE A 250 -24.39 3.54 -1.32
N ASP A 251 -25.61 3.08 -1.02
CA ASP A 251 -26.59 3.85 -0.25
C ASP A 251 -26.06 4.19 1.14
N ALA A 252 -25.36 3.25 1.78
CA ALA A 252 -24.71 3.48 3.08
C ALA A 252 -23.57 4.52 2.99
N ALA A 253 -22.78 4.51 1.92
CA ALA A 253 -21.75 5.51 1.69
C ALA A 253 -22.37 6.91 1.48
N ASP A 254 -23.44 7.00 0.69
CA ASP A 254 -24.17 8.26 0.47
C ASP A 254 -24.82 8.78 1.76
N GLU A 255 -25.44 7.89 2.56
CA GLU A 255 -26.03 8.21 3.88
C GLU A 255 -25.00 8.80 4.83
N ARG A 256 -23.79 8.22 4.82
CA ARG A 256 -22.65 8.62 5.69
C ARG A 256 -21.83 9.76 5.13
N GLY A 257 -22.13 10.26 3.92
CA GLY A 257 -21.40 11.35 3.28
C GLY A 257 -19.95 10.99 2.88
N VAL A 258 -19.71 9.73 2.49
CA VAL A 258 -18.40 9.21 2.11
C VAL A 258 -18.35 8.97 0.60
N VAL A 259 -17.22 9.31 -0.01
CA VAL A 259 -16.97 9.02 -1.43
C VAL A 259 -16.66 7.53 -1.61
N MET A 260 -17.28 6.90 -2.61
CA MET A 260 -16.90 5.55 -3.01
C MET A 260 -16.60 5.48 -4.51
N VAL A 261 -15.51 4.78 -4.83
CA VAL A 261 -15.14 4.49 -6.21
C VAL A 261 -14.97 2.99 -6.40
N PHE A 262 -15.37 2.50 -7.59
CA PHE A 262 -15.15 1.12 -8.00
C PHE A 262 -13.95 1.03 -8.94
N SER A 263 -13.08 0.04 -8.70
CA SER A 263 -11.94 -0.30 -9.55
C SER A 263 -12.29 -1.29 -10.66
N GLY A 264 -13.39 -2.04 -10.53
CA GLY A 264 -13.77 -3.10 -11.46
C GLY A 264 -12.88 -4.35 -11.44
N VAL A 265 -11.80 -4.35 -10.66
CA VAL A 265 -10.83 -5.44 -10.54
C VAL A 265 -10.61 -5.75 -9.07
N ARG A 266 -10.55 -7.01 -8.70
CA ARG A 266 -10.22 -7.47 -7.35
C ARG A 266 -8.79 -8.00 -7.30
N HIS A 267 -8.18 -7.91 -6.13
CA HIS A 267 -6.89 -8.51 -5.82
C HIS A 267 -7.06 -9.60 -4.77
N PHE A 268 -6.61 -10.82 -5.06
CA PHE A 268 -6.60 -11.90 -4.09
C PHE A 268 -5.19 -12.44 -3.92
N ARG A 269 -4.56 -12.05 -2.82
CA ARG A 269 -3.21 -12.50 -2.47
C ARG A 269 -3.28 -13.48 -1.29
N HIS A 270 -3.15 -14.75 -1.59
CA HIS A 270 -3.19 -15.84 -0.59
C HIS A 270 -1.81 -16.42 -0.30
#